data_6243ded441b9483245a8860df3087f22
#
_entry.id   6243ded441b9483245a8860df3087f22
#
_cell.length_a   1.000
_cell.length_b   1.000
_cell.length_c   1.000
_cell.angle_alpha   90.00
_cell.angle_beta   90.00
_cell.angle_gamma   90.00
#
_symmetry.space_group_name_H-M   'P 1'
#
loop_
_entity.id
_entity.type
_entity.pdbx_description
1 polymer ?
#
loop_
_entity_poly.entity_id
_entity_poly.type
_entity_poly.pdbx_seq_one_letter_code
_entity_poly.pdbx_strand_id
1 'polypeptide(L)'
;MYLNLYDFNYNADGLHSAANIYFSKNPSDLLIEESAMLVGMLKNSSLYNPIRRPELVISRRNIVFQQMLRNEMLTSKEVDSLQQLPLQIRFNPQSHREGLATYFRAYLRQFMLNWVQDNPKADGEKYNLYLDGLTIYTTLDSKMQAYAEEAVKEHMSNLQGAFFSQNTLKLNPTAPFLDLKEKEIERLMNQAMRRSDRWRKMKLAGKSEDDIKESFKQKTAMKIFSWNGEIDTVMRPIDSIRHYKHFLRSGMMSMDPQTGHVKAWVGGINYKHFQFDHVFQGKRQIGSTFKPFVYASAIDQLKLSPCDSFPDGFYCVEARKFGFHEAWCPKNSSDRYTGMRSLKNALANSVNTISARLIDKVGPGPVSKLAKDLGISSEIPNVPSIALGTADLSVYEMVAAYGAFANQGIYVKPVMVTRIEDKNGTVLFEATPETRDILSAESAYVTVKLLEGVTESGSGIRLRHRGAEENNPYFGTVVTGYPYEFRNPIAGKTGTTQNQSDGWFIGMVPNLVTGVWVGGEDRATHFNNIAFGQGATMALPIWALYMKKLYEDPLLEVSIDSFPAPKKVDIPLDCELLAKFQNQNTTYDLIDLDDLGL
;
A
#
# COMPACT_ATOMS: atom_id res chain seq x y z
N MET A 1 -7.08 39.33 12.40
CA MET A 1 -7.31 38.93 10.99
C MET A 1 -6.03 38.93 10.17
N TYR A 2 -5.27 40.05 10.06
CA TYR A 2 -4.05 40.15 9.23
C TYR A 2 -2.99 39.08 9.56
N LEU A 3 -2.64 38.89 10.83
CA LEU A 3 -1.65 37.90 11.29
C LEU A 3 -2.05 36.46 11.02
N ASN A 4 -3.34 36.16 10.85
CA ASN A 4 -3.83 34.81 10.59
C ASN A 4 -3.91 34.44 9.09
N LEU A 5 -3.76 35.47 8.21
CA LEU A 5 -3.92 35.29 6.76
C LEU A 5 -2.68 35.67 5.96
N TYR A 6 -1.66 36.27 6.62
CA TYR A 6 -0.46 36.73 5.93
C TYR A 6 0.41 35.56 5.49
N ASP A 7 0.81 35.55 4.22
CA ASP A 7 1.71 34.53 3.66
C ASP A 7 3.17 34.86 4.03
N PHE A 8 3.74 34.08 4.96
CA PHE A 8 5.14 34.13 5.34
C PHE A 8 6.06 33.31 4.42
N ASN A 9 5.62 32.88 3.27
CA ASN A 9 6.23 31.93 2.33
C ASN A 9 6.26 30.47 2.82
N TYR A 10 6.60 29.55 1.92
CA TYR A 10 6.71 28.11 2.21
C TYR A 10 5.43 27.48 2.76
N ASN A 11 4.26 27.94 2.32
CA ASN A 11 2.93 27.58 2.84
C ASN A 11 2.71 27.96 4.32
N ALA A 12 3.44 28.94 4.81
CA ALA A 12 3.28 29.49 6.14
C ALA A 12 2.19 30.57 6.15
N ASP A 13 0.93 30.18 5.93
CA ASP A 13 -0.22 31.07 6.01
C ASP A 13 -0.61 31.30 7.47
N GLY A 14 -0.47 32.53 7.91
CA GLY A 14 -0.71 32.99 9.28
C GLY A 14 0.43 32.69 10.27
N LEU A 15 0.35 33.38 11.42
CA LEU A 15 1.39 33.34 12.46
C LEU A 15 1.63 31.94 13.03
N HIS A 16 0.58 31.16 13.19
CA HIS A 16 0.70 29.79 13.73
C HIS A 16 1.55 28.91 12.81
N SER A 17 1.24 28.91 11.51
CA SER A 17 1.99 28.16 10.51
C SER A 17 3.43 28.67 10.40
N ALA A 18 3.63 29.99 10.46
CA ALA A 18 4.97 30.59 10.42
C ALA A 18 5.82 30.19 11.62
N ALA A 19 5.27 30.24 12.85
CA ALA A 19 5.96 29.80 14.06
C ALA A 19 6.39 28.32 13.97
N ASN A 20 5.51 27.46 13.47
CA ASN A 20 5.80 26.05 13.29
C ASN A 20 6.86 25.81 12.21
N ILE A 21 6.73 26.43 11.03
CA ILE A 21 7.63 26.23 9.90
C ILE A 21 9.03 26.79 10.15
N TYR A 22 9.15 27.96 10.74
CA TYR A 22 10.46 28.59 10.96
C TYR A 22 11.14 28.19 12.25
N PHE A 23 10.38 27.82 13.29
CA PHE A 23 10.90 27.57 14.63
C PHE A 23 10.49 26.23 15.25
N SER A 24 9.57 25.49 14.63
CA SER A 24 8.96 24.26 15.20
C SER A 24 8.36 24.50 16.59
N LYS A 25 7.67 25.64 16.77
CA LYS A 25 7.08 26.12 18.02
C LYS A 25 5.63 26.57 17.82
N ASN A 26 4.83 26.57 18.91
CA ASN A 26 3.58 27.31 18.92
C ASN A 26 3.86 28.84 19.03
N PRO A 27 2.92 29.71 18.62
CA PRO A 27 3.08 31.14 18.75
C PRO A 27 3.34 31.64 20.19
N SER A 28 2.77 30.95 21.19
CA SER A 28 2.98 31.22 22.63
C SER A 28 4.41 30.96 23.10
N ASP A 29 5.15 30.11 22.40
CA ASP A 29 6.47 29.61 22.80
C ASP A 29 7.60 30.35 22.07
N LEU A 30 7.24 31.31 21.23
CA LEU A 30 8.21 32.12 20.47
C LEU A 30 9.00 33.03 21.41
N LEU A 31 10.30 33.09 21.21
CA LEU A 31 11.20 34.05 21.85
C LEU A 31 10.99 35.46 21.25
N ILE A 32 11.46 36.48 21.95
CA ILE A 32 11.33 37.88 21.51
C ILE A 32 11.98 38.09 20.14
N GLU A 33 13.17 37.55 19.92
CA GLU A 33 13.91 37.63 18.65
C GLU A 33 13.23 36.85 17.51
N GLU A 34 12.57 35.76 17.81
CA GLU A 34 11.80 34.98 16.84
C GLU A 34 10.51 35.74 16.44
N SER A 35 9.79 36.25 17.42
CA SER A 35 8.61 37.09 17.21
C SER A 35 8.94 38.37 16.41
N ALA A 36 10.03 39.05 16.75
CA ALA A 36 10.49 40.23 16.04
C ALA A 36 10.90 39.94 14.59
N MET A 37 11.44 38.76 14.32
CA MET A 37 11.74 38.29 12.97
C MET A 37 10.45 38.15 12.15
N LEU A 38 9.43 37.45 12.65
CA LEU A 38 8.15 37.27 11.96
C LEU A 38 7.44 38.61 11.73
N VAL A 39 7.44 39.51 12.73
CA VAL A 39 6.92 40.88 12.56
C VAL A 39 7.69 41.63 11.48
N GLY A 40 9.00 41.46 11.42
CA GLY A 40 9.83 42.03 10.37
C GLY A 40 9.45 41.58 8.96
N MET A 41 9.06 40.29 8.80
CA MET A 41 8.60 39.72 7.54
C MET A 41 7.25 40.27 7.06
N LEU A 42 6.39 40.80 7.94
CA LEU A 42 5.10 41.41 7.57
C LEU A 42 5.23 42.59 6.59
N LYS A 43 6.39 43.21 6.49
CA LYS A 43 6.63 44.24 5.49
C LYS A 43 6.71 43.72 4.07
N ASN A 44 7.40 42.57 3.88
CA ASN A 44 7.53 41.85 2.63
C ASN A 44 8.21 40.50 2.91
N SER A 45 7.46 39.43 2.99
CA SER A 45 7.97 38.09 3.31
C SER A 45 8.94 37.52 2.27
N SER A 46 8.78 37.91 1.01
CA SER A 46 9.69 37.46 -0.08
C SER A 46 11.04 38.18 0.00
N LEU A 47 11.06 39.46 0.36
CA LEU A 47 12.30 40.24 0.52
C LEU A 47 13.02 39.85 1.81
N TYR A 48 12.29 39.76 2.93
CA TYR A 48 12.82 39.42 4.25
C TYR A 48 12.66 37.93 4.54
N ASN A 49 13.17 37.09 3.62
CA ASN A 49 13.10 35.66 3.73
C ASN A 49 14.32 35.12 4.48
N PRO A 50 14.16 34.49 5.68
CA PRO A 50 15.27 34.10 6.53
C PRO A 50 16.13 32.96 5.96
N ILE A 51 15.60 32.18 5.04
CA ILE A 51 16.31 31.07 4.39
C ILE A 51 17.15 31.58 3.21
N ARG A 52 16.63 32.57 2.47
CA ARG A 52 17.28 33.10 1.25
C ARG A 52 18.15 34.31 1.50
N ARG A 53 17.82 35.12 2.50
CA ARG A 53 18.43 36.42 2.76
C ARG A 53 18.58 36.71 4.27
N PRO A 54 19.30 35.87 5.03
CA PRO A 54 19.37 35.92 6.49
C PRO A 54 19.87 37.30 6.98
N GLU A 55 20.85 37.91 6.31
CA GLU A 55 21.41 39.19 6.71
C GLU A 55 20.39 40.36 6.63
N LEU A 56 19.57 40.38 5.56
CA LEU A 56 18.49 41.37 5.43
C LEU A 56 17.44 41.17 6.51
N VAL A 57 17.18 39.92 6.89
CA VAL A 57 16.23 39.61 7.96
C VAL A 57 16.74 40.03 9.32
N ILE A 58 18.03 39.81 9.62
CA ILE A 58 18.67 40.32 10.85
C ILE A 58 18.52 41.86 10.93
N SER A 59 18.89 42.55 9.85
CA SER A 59 18.75 44.01 9.78
C SER A 59 17.30 44.45 10.01
N ARG A 60 16.33 43.77 9.42
CA ARG A 60 14.91 44.06 9.57
C ARG A 60 14.38 43.74 10.97
N ARG A 61 14.78 42.60 11.56
CA ARG A 61 14.50 42.26 12.96
C ARG A 61 15.00 43.31 13.92
N ASN A 62 16.22 43.79 13.72
CA ASN A 62 16.82 44.83 14.56
C ASN A 62 16.05 46.18 14.48
N ILE A 63 15.44 46.52 13.33
CA ILE A 63 14.50 47.66 13.23
C ILE A 63 13.26 47.41 14.09
N VAL A 64 12.74 46.16 14.15
CA VAL A 64 11.60 45.85 15.03
C VAL A 64 11.99 46.07 16.50
N PHE A 65 13.17 45.61 16.93
CA PHE A 65 13.66 45.87 18.30
C PHE A 65 13.74 47.39 18.61
N GLN A 66 14.19 48.21 17.68
CA GLN A 66 14.21 49.68 17.86
C GLN A 66 12.79 50.25 17.98
N GLN A 67 11.80 49.69 17.30
CA GLN A 67 10.41 50.11 17.48
C GLN A 67 9.85 49.66 18.84
N MET A 68 10.22 48.46 19.32
CA MET A 68 9.84 47.98 20.65
C MET A 68 10.46 48.83 21.75
N LEU A 69 11.71 49.30 21.60
CA LEU A 69 12.33 50.26 22.50
C LEU A 69 11.57 51.61 22.52
N ARG A 70 11.22 52.13 21.35
CA ARG A 70 10.46 53.41 21.24
C ARG A 70 9.07 53.33 21.87
N ASN A 71 8.48 52.16 21.92
CA ASN A 71 7.18 51.88 22.53
C ASN A 71 7.30 51.36 23.97
N GLU A 72 8.49 51.50 24.59
CA GLU A 72 8.75 51.09 25.98
C GLU A 72 8.50 49.61 26.28
N MET A 73 8.50 48.74 25.25
CA MET A 73 8.34 47.32 25.38
C MET A 73 9.66 46.60 25.73
N LEU A 74 10.79 47.21 25.41
CA LEU A 74 12.16 46.76 25.73
C LEU A 74 13.00 47.92 26.26
N THR A 75 13.98 47.60 27.10
CA THR A 75 15.02 48.54 27.53
C THR A 75 16.16 48.60 26.52
N SER A 76 16.99 49.64 26.57
CA SER A 76 18.18 49.75 25.70
C SER A 76 19.13 48.60 25.87
N LYS A 77 19.36 48.11 27.11
CA LYS A 77 20.23 46.97 27.39
C LYS A 77 19.72 45.68 26.78
N GLU A 78 18.42 45.43 26.80
CA GLU A 78 17.81 44.25 26.18
C GLU A 78 17.94 44.32 24.65
N VAL A 79 17.72 45.47 24.05
CA VAL A 79 17.89 45.65 22.59
C VAL A 79 19.35 45.42 22.19
N ASP A 80 20.32 45.94 22.92
CA ASP A 80 21.73 45.74 22.64
C ASP A 80 22.10 44.24 22.70
N SER A 81 21.56 43.49 23.68
CA SER A 81 21.77 42.07 23.81
C SER A 81 21.09 41.29 22.69
N LEU A 82 19.81 41.57 22.37
CA LEU A 82 19.03 40.87 21.37
C LEU A 82 19.54 41.08 19.94
N GLN A 83 20.12 42.24 19.65
CA GLN A 83 20.71 42.52 18.33
C GLN A 83 21.96 41.66 18.04
N GLN A 84 22.67 41.21 19.08
CA GLN A 84 23.84 40.33 18.93
C GLN A 84 23.47 38.89 18.64
N LEU A 85 22.21 38.47 18.86
CA LEU A 85 21.79 37.10 18.67
C LEU A 85 21.70 36.73 17.16
N PRO A 86 22.27 35.59 16.74
CA PRO A 86 22.08 35.07 15.39
C PRO A 86 20.62 34.65 15.15
N LEU A 87 20.25 34.45 13.89
CA LEU A 87 18.97 33.80 13.58
C LEU A 87 19.07 32.30 13.91
N GLN A 88 18.25 31.82 14.82
CA GLN A 88 18.14 30.40 15.19
C GLN A 88 16.91 29.80 14.48
N ILE A 89 17.08 29.48 13.21
CA ILE A 89 15.99 28.90 12.40
C ILE A 89 16.01 27.36 12.53
N ARG A 90 14.87 26.80 12.93
CA ARG A 90 14.58 25.34 12.85
C ARG A 90 13.59 25.11 11.71
N PHE A 91 14.08 25.36 10.49
CA PHE A 91 13.25 25.37 9.30
C PHE A 91 12.67 24.00 9.00
N ASN A 92 11.37 23.88 9.15
CA ASN A 92 10.60 22.65 8.89
C ASN A 92 9.42 22.96 7.95
N PRO A 93 9.69 23.17 6.66
CA PRO A 93 8.65 23.50 5.70
C PRO A 93 7.72 22.30 5.53
N GLN A 94 6.46 22.48 5.89
CA GLN A 94 5.42 21.49 5.65
C GLN A 94 5.03 21.51 4.16
N SER A 95 5.81 20.83 3.35
CA SER A 95 5.46 20.62 1.96
C SER A 95 4.41 19.51 1.86
N HIS A 96 3.38 19.68 1.00
CA HIS A 96 2.47 18.59 0.65
C HIS A 96 3.20 17.36 0.07
N ARG A 97 4.45 17.52 -0.33
CA ARG A 97 5.29 16.48 -0.96
C ARG A 97 6.25 15.80 0.01
N GLU A 98 6.33 16.24 1.26
CA GLU A 98 7.27 15.77 2.27
C GLU A 98 6.55 15.53 3.61
N GLY A 99 7.16 14.77 4.52
CA GLY A 99 6.59 14.38 5.80
C GLY A 99 5.74 13.12 5.72
N LEU A 100 5.08 12.80 6.83
CA LEU A 100 4.32 11.57 7.01
C LEU A 100 3.05 11.54 6.14
N ALA A 101 2.69 10.35 5.63
CA ALA A 101 1.44 10.05 4.94
C ALA A 101 1.16 10.90 3.69
N THR A 102 2.17 11.21 2.89
CA THR A 102 2.04 12.11 1.72
C THR A 102 1.00 11.65 0.71
N TYR A 103 0.94 10.35 0.41
CA TYR A 103 -0.07 9.78 -0.50
C TYR A 103 -1.47 9.84 0.09
N PHE A 104 -1.62 9.49 1.36
CA PHE A 104 -2.90 9.60 2.07
C PHE A 104 -3.40 11.06 2.11
N ARG A 105 -2.53 12.03 2.39
CA ARG A 105 -2.87 13.46 2.36
C ARG A 105 -3.33 13.93 0.98
N ALA A 106 -2.74 13.40 -0.09
CA ALA A 106 -3.19 13.68 -1.46
C ALA A 106 -4.58 13.07 -1.74
N TYR A 107 -4.82 11.85 -1.29
CA TYR A 107 -6.14 11.21 -1.34
C TYR A 107 -7.17 11.97 -0.51
N LEU A 108 -6.83 12.32 0.74
CA LEU A 108 -7.68 13.08 1.64
C LEU A 108 -8.09 14.44 1.04
N ARG A 109 -7.15 15.13 0.40
CA ARG A 109 -7.45 16.38 -0.29
C ARG A 109 -8.52 16.20 -1.36
N GLN A 110 -8.44 15.13 -2.17
CA GLN A 110 -9.45 14.84 -3.18
C GLN A 110 -10.79 14.48 -2.56
N PHE A 111 -10.79 13.69 -1.50
CA PHE A 111 -11.99 13.37 -0.71
C PHE A 111 -12.67 14.66 -0.22
N MET A 112 -11.90 15.57 0.38
CA MET A 112 -12.41 16.84 0.90
C MET A 112 -12.93 17.77 -0.19
N LEU A 113 -12.30 17.81 -1.36
CA LEU A 113 -12.80 18.58 -2.50
C LEU A 113 -14.17 18.09 -2.97
N ASN A 114 -14.39 16.78 -3.00
CA ASN A 114 -15.69 16.19 -3.32
C ASN A 114 -16.70 16.49 -2.21
N TRP A 115 -16.32 16.29 -0.94
CA TRP A 115 -17.18 16.56 0.21
C TRP A 115 -17.69 18.02 0.22
N VAL A 116 -16.81 18.99 -0.01
CA VAL A 116 -17.16 20.42 -0.08
C VAL A 116 -18.17 20.71 -1.21
N GLN A 117 -18.10 19.98 -2.32
CA GLN A 117 -19.07 20.14 -3.41
C GLN A 117 -20.47 19.67 -3.03
N ASP A 118 -20.54 18.58 -2.28
CA ASP A 118 -21.79 17.92 -1.90
C ASP A 118 -22.41 18.50 -0.62
N ASN A 119 -21.64 19.30 0.14
CA ASN A 119 -22.04 19.85 1.45
C ASN A 119 -21.80 21.38 1.51
N PRO A 120 -22.67 22.18 0.91
CA PRO A 120 -22.58 23.65 0.98
C PRO A 120 -22.93 24.15 2.40
N LYS A 121 -22.48 25.35 2.73
CA LYS A 121 -22.87 26.09 3.94
C LYS A 121 -24.36 26.42 3.91
N ALA A 122 -24.92 26.85 5.04
CA ALA A 122 -26.32 27.22 5.17
C ALA A 122 -26.74 28.40 4.25
N ASP A 123 -25.80 29.26 3.88
CA ASP A 123 -25.98 30.36 2.93
C ASP A 123 -25.84 29.96 1.45
N GLY A 124 -25.57 28.66 1.17
CA GLY A 124 -25.36 28.10 -0.16
C GLY A 124 -23.93 28.24 -0.69
N GLU A 125 -23.02 28.91 0.03
CA GLU A 125 -21.61 28.98 -0.35
C GLU A 125 -20.87 27.68 -0.06
N LYS A 126 -19.80 27.40 -0.82
CA LYS A 126 -18.94 26.25 -0.57
C LYS A 126 -17.93 26.53 0.55
N TYR A 127 -17.60 25.52 1.32
CA TYR A 127 -16.48 25.59 2.26
C TYR A 127 -15.16 25.78 1.51
N ASN A 128 -14.30 26.64 2.06
CA ASN A 128 -12.92 26.78 1.61
C ASN A 128 -12.00 25.95 2.53
N LEU A 129 -11.38 24.92 1.99
CA LEU A 129 -10.53 23.99 2.76
C LEU A 129 -9.35 24.67 3.47
N TYR A 130 -8.94 25.85 3.00
CA TYR A 130 -7.77 26.55 3.50
C TYR A 130 -8.10 27.76 4.39
N LEU A 131 -9.34 28.28 4.30
CA LEU A 131 -9.71 29.53 4.97
C LEU A 131 -10.78 29.35 6.05
N ASP A 132 -11.62 28.34 5.97
CA ASP A 132 -12.75 28.17 6.89
C ASP A 132 -12.39 27.47 8.22
N GLY A 133 -11.13 27.05 8.39
CA GLY A 133 -10.64 26.45 9.63
C GLY A 133 -11.27 25.11 9.97
N LEU A 134 -11.50 24.28 8.94
CA LEU A 134 -12.03 22.94 9.12
C LEU A 134 -11.04 22.03 9.87
N THR A 135 -11.52 21.31 10.88
CA THR A 135 -10.78 20.22 11.56
C THR A 135 -11.26 18.88 11.02
N ILE A 136 -10.34 18.09 10.47
CA ILE A 136 -10.64 16.82 9.83
C ILE A 136 -10.01 15.69 10.66
N TYR A 137 -10.85 14.85 11.27
CA TYR A 137 -10.42 13.69 12.05
C TYR A 137 -10.29 12.49 11.13
N THR A 138 -9.09 11.95 11.04
CA THR A 138 -8.78 10.79 10.20
C THR A 138 -8.56 9.52 11.03
N THR A 139 -8.68 8.36 10.40
CA THR A 139 -8.49 7.06 11.05
C THR A 139 -7.03 6.62 11.11
N LEU A 140 -6.14 7.34 10.40
CA LEU A 140 -4.74 7.01 10.28
C LEU A 140 -4.05 7.05 11.65
N ASP A 141 -3.31 6.01 11.99
CA ASP A 141 -2.43 6.00 13.16
C ASP A 141 -1.03 6.47 12.75
N SER A 142 -0.53 7.52 13.39
CA SER A 142 0.75 8.13 13.00
C SER A 142 1.96 7.21 13.21
N LYS A 143 1.95 6.37 14.25
CA LYS A 143 3.01 5.39 14.51
C LYS A 143 2.95 4.24 13.51
N MET A 144 1.76 3.66 13.31
CA MET A 144 1.56 2.63 12.28
C MET A 144 1.95 3.13 10.89
N GLN A 145 1.61 4.37 10.56
CA GLN A 145 2.02 4.99 9.29
C GLN A 145 3.55 5.12 9.18
N ALA A 146 4.22 5.59 10.22
CA ALA A 146 5.67 5.72 10.23
C ALA A 146 6.35 4.35 10.05
N TYR A 147 5.90 3.33 10.78
CA TYR A 147 6.43 1.98 10.65
C TYR A 147 6.17 1.36 9.26
N ALA A 148 5.03 1.67 8.64
CA ALA A 148 4.74 1.24 7.28
C ALA A 148 5.68 1.90 6.25
N GLU A 149 5.92 3.22 6.36
CA GLU A 149 6.85 3.94 5.49
C GLU A 149 8.29 3.44 5.66
N GLU A 150 8.72 3.17 6.91
CA GLU A 150 10.04 2.59 7.19
C GLU A 150 10.18 1.19 6.60
N ALA A 151 9.19 0.30 6.78
CA ALA A 151 9.21 -1.05 6.24
C ALA A 151 9.27 -1.07 4.71
N VAL A 152 8.49 -0.20 4.05
CA VAL A 152 8.55 -0.03 2.59
C VAL A 152 9.92 0.49 2.17
N LYS A 153 10.46 1.52 2.83
CA LYS A 153 11.76 2.10 2.50
C LYS A 153 12.89 1.08 2.66
N GLU A 154 12.90 0.35 3.78
CA GLU A 154 13.94 -0.64 4.10
C GLU A 154 13.97 -1.76 3.05
N HIS A 155 12.84 -2.44 2.87
CA HIS A 155 12.82 -3.57 1.94
C HIS A 155 12.97 -3.14 0.48
N MET A 156 12.29 -2.07 0.04
CA MET A 156 12.35 -1.63 -1.34
C MET A 156 13.75 -1.14 -1.75
N SER A 157 14.52 -0.53 -0.82
CA SER A 157 15.91 -0.15 -1.13
C SER A 157 16.80 -1.38 -1.37
N ASN A 158 16.65 -2.42 -0.54
CA ASN A 158 17.41 -3.67 -0.67
C ASN A 158 16.99 -4.45 -1.93
N LEU A 159 15.69 -4.58 -2.17
CA LEU A 159 15.15 -5.24 -3.35
C LEU A 159 15.57 -4.54 -4.65
N GLN A 160 15.59 -3.21 -4.64
CA GLN A 160 16.06 -2.41 -5.78
C GLN A 160 17.54 -2.64 -6.08
N GLY A 161 18.38 -2.79 -5.06
CA GLY A 161 19.79 -3.15 -5.23
C GLY A 161 19.95 -4.48 -5.96
N ALA A 162 19.17 -5.50 -5.56
CA ALA A 162 19.13 -6.79 -6.25
C ALA A 162 18.60 -6.65 -7.68
N PHE A 163 17.57 -5.84 -7.91
CA PHE A 163 17.03 -5.60 -9.25
C PHE A 163 18.05 -4.92 -10.17
N PHE A 164 18.74 -3.89 -9.69
CA PHE A 164 19.80 -3.22 -10.45
C PHE A 164 20.96 -4.17 -10.79
N SER A 165 21.36 -5.06 -9.87
CA SER A 165 22.44 -6.00 -10.13
C SER A 165 22.12 -7.00 -11.25
N GLN A 166 20.85 -7.38 -11.39
CA GLN A 166 20.39 -8.31 -12.43
C GLN A 166 20.02 -7.63 -13.75
N ASN A 167 19.71 -6.34 -13.74
CA ASN A 167 19.15 -5.63 -14.87
C ASN A 167 20.02 -4.43 -15.31
N THR A 168 21.33 -4.65 -15.40
CA THR A 168 22.28 -3.68 -15.94
C THR A 168 22.26 -3.68 -17.48
N LEU A 169 22.63 -2.58 -18.12
CA LEU A 169 22.74 -2.52 -19.59
C LEU A 169 23.72 -3.55 -20.17
N LYS A 170 24.69 -4.03 -19.37
CA LYS A 170 25.61 -5.10 -19.78
C LYS A 170 24.93 -6.46 -19.85
N LEU A 171 24.01 -6.75 -18.92
CA LEU A 171 23.27 -8.01 -18.84
C LEU A 171 21.98 -7.96 -19.67
N ASN A 172 21.36 -6.80 -19.73
CA ASN A 172 20.15 -6.53 -20.50
C ASN A 172 20.30 -5.20 -21.27
N PRO A 173 20.59 -5.25 -22.58
CA PRO A 173 20.75 -4.04 -23.41
C PRO A 173 19.49 -3.17 -23.47
N THR A 174 18.32 -3.75 -23.19
CA THR A 174 17.04 -3.06 -23.20
C THR A 174 16.60 -2.59 -21.80
N ALA A 175 17.45 -2.73 -20.78
CA ALA A 175 17.11 -2.35 -19.40
C ALA A 175 16.37 -1.00 -19.30
N PRO A 176 15.33 -0.91 -18.48
CA PRO A 176 14.81 -1.90 -17.50
C PRO A 176 13.85 -2.93 -18.09
N PHE A 177 13.59 -2.90 -19.38
CA PHE A 177 12.55 -3.71 -20.02
C PHE A 177 13.06 -5.11 -20.36
N LEU A 178 12.22 -6.11 -20.09
CA LEU A 178 12.40 -7.50 -20.50
C LEU A 178 11.30 -7.88 -21.50
N ASP A 179 11.58 -8.84 -22.36
CA ASP A 179 10.62 -9.47 -23.28
C ASP A 179 9.90 -8.51 -24.25
N LEU A 180 10.48 -7.32 -24.51
CA LEU A 180 9.96 -6.34 -25.47
C LEU A 180 10.88 -6.15 -26.68
N LYS A 181 10.26 -5.96 -27.83
CA LYS A 181 10.95 -5.54 -29.05
C LYS A 181 11.26 -4.04 -29.00
N GLU A 182 12.28 -3.62 -29.73
CA GLU A 182 12.73 -2.22 -29.77
C GLU A 182 11.60 -1.21 -30.09
N LYS A 183 10.74 -1.53 -31.05
CA LYS A 183 9.56 -0.69 -31.38
C LYS A 183 8.56 -0.52 -30.22
N GLU A 184 8.41 -1.55 -29.39
CA GLU A 184 7.51 -1.50 -28.23
C GLU A 184 8.12 -0.64 -27.13
N ILE A 185 9.44 -0.75 -26.91
CA ILE A 185 10.18 0.10 -25.98
C ILE A 185 10.11 1.56 -26.43
N GLU A 186 10.33 1.82 -27.72
CA GLU A 186 10.21 3.17 -28.29
C GLU A 186 8.81 3.75 -28.05
N ARG A 187 7.77 2.96 -28.27
CA ARG A 187 6.38 3.38 -28.01
C ARG A 187 6.15 3.73 -26.53
N LEU A 188 6.63 2.90 -25.59
CA LEU A 188 6.52 3.15 -24.15
C LEU A 188 7.28 4.41 -23.73
N MET A 189 8.50 4.60 -24.22
CA MET A 189 9.31 5.77 -23.93
C MET A 189 8.69 7.06 -24.49
N ASN A 190 8.16 7.02 -25.71
CA ASN A 190 7.44 8.13 -26.33
C ASN A 190 6.17 8.49 -25.54
N GLN A 191 5.42 7.49 -25.05
CA GLN A 191 4.23 7.71 -24.22
C GLN A 191 4.62 8.37 -22.89
N ALA A 192 5.68 7.90 -22.23
CA ALA A 192 6.16 8.47 -20.99
C ALA A 192 6.68 9.91 -21.19
N MET A 193 7.38 10.17 -22.29
CA MET A 193 7.82 11.50 -22.66
C MET A 193 6.64 12.47 -22.81
N ARG A 194 5.58 12.07 -23.54
CA ARG A 194 4.37 12.88 -23.72
C ARG A 194 3.60 13.18 -22.43
N ARG A 195 3.68 12.29 -21.43
CA ARG A 195 3.06 12.47 -20.11
C ARG A 195 3.88 13.32 -19.15
N SER A 196 5.13 13.67 -19.48
CA SER A 196 6.02 14.41 -18.60
C SER A 196 5.63 15.89 -18.46
N ASP A 197 5.97 16.50 -17.34
CA ASP A 197 5.79 17.93 -17.11
C ASP A 197 6.55 18.79 -18.12
N ARG A 198 7.74 18.34 -18.56
CA ARG A 198 8.52 19.03 -19.59
C ARG A 198 7.74 19.15 -20.90
N TRP A 199 7.14 18.05 -21.36
CA TRP A 199 6.30 18.03 -22.55
C TRP A 199 5.12 18.99 -22.42
N ARG A 200 4.38 18.89 -21.30
CA ARG A 200 3.22 19.73 -21.03
C ARG A 200 3.56 21.23 -21.04
N LYS A 201 4.63 21.61 -20.31
CA LYS A 201 5.08 23.02 -20.23
C LYS A 201 5.48 23.57 -21.60
N MET A 202 6.23 22.80 -22.39
CA MET A 202 6.66 23.22 -23.74
C MET A 202 5.47 23.30 -24.72
N LYS A 203 4.50 22.38 -24.62
CA LYS A 203 3.28 22.42 -25.41
C LYS A 203 2.44 23.66 -25.10
N LEU A 204 2.29 24.00 -23.81
CA LEU A 204 1.62 25.23 -23.36
C LEU A 204 2.37 26.50 -23.83
N ALA A 205 3.67 26.43 -23.95
CA ALA A 205 4.51 27.52 -24.50
C ALA A 205 4.49 27.59 -26.05
N GLY A 206 3.62 26.83 -26.72
CA GLY A 206 3.43 26.86 -28.19
C GLY A 206 4.56 26.22 -29.00
N LYS A 207 5.42 25.41 -28.39
CA LYS A 207 6.51 24.72 -29.12
C LYS A 207 5.95 23.60 -29.99
N SER A 208 6.58 23.36 -31.15
CA SER A 208 6.25 22.26 -32.05
C SER A 208 6.58 20.90 -31.40
N GLU A 209 5.92 19.82 -31.84
CA GLU A 209 6.22 18.47 -31.30
C GLU A 209 7.66 18.05 -31.58
N ASP A 210 8.24 18.48 -32.72
CA ASP A 210 9.62 18.14 -33.07
C ASP A 210 10.63 18.90 -32.22
N ASP A 211 10.39 20.20 -31.93
CA ASP A 211 11.21 20.98 -31.01
C ASP A 211 11.17 20.36 -29.60
N ILE A 212 9.97 19.91 -29.18
CA ILE A 212 9.81 19.26 -27.88
C ILE A 212 10.61 17.96 -27.84
N LYS A 213 10.47 17.07 -28.85
CA LYS A 213 11.24 15.81 -28.92
C LYS A 213 12.75 16.06 -28.93
N GLU A 214 13.22 17.05 -29.69
CA GLU A 214 14.64 17.40 -29.75
C GLU A 214 15.15 17.86 -28.38
N SER A 215 14.35 18.61 -27.63
CA SER A 215 14.69 19.04 -26.26
C SER A 215 14.95 17.87 -25.30
N PHE A 216 14.36 16.69 -25.54
CA PHE A 216 14.59 15.48 -24.71
C PHE A 216 15.94 14.81 -25.00
N LYS A 217 16.57 15.13 -26.11
CA LYS A 217 17.92 14.61 -26.49
C LYS A 217 19.05 15.50 -25.97
N GLN A 218 18.76 16.75 -25.57
CA GLN A 218 19.75 17.70 -25.08
C GLN A 218 20.02 17.48 -23.60
N LYS A 219 21.31 17.41 -23.22
CA LYS A 219 21.71 17.28 -21.80
C LYS A 219 21.26 18.49 -21.01
N THR A 220 20.65 18.25 -19.86
CA THR A 220 20.09 19.28 -18.97
C THR A 220 20.48 18.93 -17.53
N ALA A 221 20.87 19.95 -16.74
CA ALA A 221 21.08 19.78 -15.31
C ALA A 221 19.75 19.46 -14.62
N MET A 222 19.76 18.43 -13.79
CA MET A 222 18.56 17.99 -13.06
C MET A 222 18.92 17.22 -11.79
N LYS A 223 17.96 17.17 -10.86
CA LYS A 223 18.01 16.28 -9.70
C LYS A 223 17.22 15.03 -9.98
N ILE A 224 17.81 13.89 -9.70
CA ILE A 224 17.14 12.59 -9.84
C ILE A 224 17.09 11.86 -8.49
N PHE A 225 16.10 10.99 -8.35
CA PHE A 225 15.94 10.14 -7.17
C PHE A 225 17.01 9.05 -7.12
N SER A 226 17.52 8.80 -5.92
CA SER A 226 18.17 7.55 -5.54
C SER A 226 17.77 7.18 -4.10
N TRP A 227 17.97 5.94 -3.71
CA TRP A 227 17.71 5.48 -2.34
C TRP A 227 18.61 6.15 -1.28
N ASN A 228 19.76 6.71 -1.72
CA ASN A 228 20.71 7.43 -0.86
C ASN A 228 20.52 8.96 -0.90
N GLY A 229 19.37 9.42 -1.41
CA GLY A 229 19.08 10.84 -1.57
C GLY A 229 19.06 11.30 -3.02
N GLU A 230 18.76 12.58 -3.26
CA GLU A 230 18.76 13.16 -4.60
C GLU A 230 20.20 13.33 -5.13
N ILE A 231 20.37 13.04 -6.41
CA ILE A 231 21.65 13.19 -7.10
C ILE A 231 21.54 14.34 -8.10
N ASP A 232 22.44 15.33 -7.98
CA ASP A 232 22.61 16.37 -9.00
C ASP A 232 23.37 15.77 -10.19
N THR A 233 22.80 15.87 -11.38
CA THR A 233 23.36 15.27 -12.60
C THR A 233 23.06 16.09 -13.84
N VAL A 234 23.81 15.81 -14.92
CA VAL A 234 23.60 16.39 -16.26
C VAL A 234 23.37 15.25 -17.23
N MET A 235 22.11 15.01 -17.60
CA MET A 235 21.73 13.93 -18.51
C MET A 235 20.64 14.39 -19.50
N ARG A 236 20.41 13.57 -20.53
CA ARG A 236 19.30 13.80 -21.45
C ARG A 236 17.97 13.50 -20.72
N PRO A 237 16.92 14.33 -20.85
CA PRO A 237 15.63 14.06 -20.24
C PRO A 237 15.02 12.70 -20.61
N ILE A 238 15.29 12.18 -21.80
CA ILE A 238 14.85 10.83 -22.17
C ILE A 238 15.53 9.73 -21.33
N ASP A 239 16.80 9.91 -20.96
CA ASP A 239 17.54 8.97 -20.11
C ASP A 239 17.04 9.05 -18.67
N SER A 240 16.62 10.24 -18.19
CA SER A 240 15.99 10.35 -16.87
C SER A 240 14.66 9.61 -16.81
N ILE A 241 13.84 9.66 -17.88
CA ILE A 241 12.60 8.85 -17.94
C ILE A 241 12.93 7.36 -17.81
N ARG A 242 13.94 6.88 -18.55
CA ARG A 242 14.39 5.48 -18.46
C ARG A 242 14.90 5.14 -17.06
N HIS A 243 15.66 6.03 -16.42
CA HIS A 243 16.12 5.89 -15.03
C HIS A 243 14.94 5.71 -14.07
N TYR A 244 13.90 6.55 -14.15
CA TYR A 244 12.70 6.45 -13.32
C TYR A 244 11.89 5.16 -13.56
N LYS A 245 11.86 4.66 -14.78
CA LYS A 245 11.22 3.36 -15.12
C LYS A 245 11.96 2.14 -14.57
N HIS A 246 13.22 2.31 -14.18
CA HIS A 246 14.04 1.26 -13.57
C HIS A 246 13.71 1.02 -12.08
N PHE A 247 12.99 1.94 -11.43
CA PHE A 247 12.61 1.76 -10.03
C PHE A 247 11.36 0.90 -9.90
N LEU A 248 11.43 -0.09 -9.00
CA LEU A 248 10.26 -0.81 -8.54
C LEU A 248 9.33 0.12 -7.73
N ARG A 249 8.06 -0.16 -7.75
CA ARG A 249 7.01 0.55 -7.05
C ARG A 249 6.42 -0.33 -5.96
N SER A 250 5.80 0.28 -4.97
CA SER A 250 5.06 -0.43 -3.93
C SER A 250 3.79 0.33 -3.57
N GLY A 251 2.77 -0.42 -3.16
CA GLY A 251 1.58 0.09 -2.50
C GLY A 251 1.29 -0.77 -1.27
N MET A 252 1.01 -0.13 -0.12
CA MET A 252 0.70 -0.81 1.13
C MET A 252 -0.44 -0.11 1.85
N MET A 253 -1.42 -0.86 2.31
CA MET A 253 -2.51 -0.37 3.14
C MET A 253 -2.76 -1.34 4.30
N SER A 254 -3.05 -0.77 5.47
CA SER A 254 -3.41 -1.51 6.69
C SER A 254 -4.73 -0.99 7.22
N MET A 255 -5.63 -1.90 7.61
CA MET A 255 -7.01 -1.59 8.03
C MET A 255 -7.46 -2.49 9.18
N ASP A 256 -8.17 -1.92 10.13
CA ASP A 256 -8.93 -2.66 11.13
C ASP A 256 -10.19 -3.25 10.46
N PRO A 257 -10.34 -4.59 10.43
CA PRO A 257 -11.45 -5.24 9.73
C PRO A 257 -12.80 -5.05 10.39
N GLN A 258 -12.86 -4.71 11.68
CA GLN A 258 -14.10 -4.56 12.44
C GLN A 258 -14.70 -3.16 12.27
N THR A 259 -13.87 -2.14 12.25
CA THR A 259 -14.28 -0.73 12.15
C THR A 259 -14.17 -0.17 10.73
N GLY A 260 -13.40 -0.83 9.85
CA GLY A 260 -13.02 -0.30 8.55
C GLY A 260 -11.98 0.82 8.61
N HIS A 261 -11.46 1.17 9.80
CA HIS A 261 -10.49 2.25 9.96
C HIS A 261 -9.18 1.94 9.25
N VAL A 262 -8.80 2.79 8.30
CA VAL A 262 -7.51 2.71 7.64
C VAL A 262 -6.44 3.24 8.59
N LYS A 263 -5.50 2.38 8.98
CA LYS A 263 -4.44 2.66 9.97
C LYS A 263 -3.14 3.12 9.35
N ALA A 264 -2.81 2.61 8.15
CA ALA A 264 -1.63 3.02 7.41
C ALA A 264 -1.88 3.00 5.90
N TRP A 265 -1.22 3.92 5.16
CA TRP A 265 -1.36 4.08 3.71
C TRP A 265 -0.05 4.56 3.09
N VAL A 266 0.62 3.69 2.35
CA VAL A 266 1.85 4.02 1.64
C VAL A 266 1.63 3.78 0.15
N GLY A 267 1.32 4.83 -0.60
CA GLY A 267 0.96 4.74 -2.03
C GLY A 267 2.15 4.60 -2.98
N GLY A 268 3.39 4.67 -2.48
CA GLY A 268 4.60 4.52 -3.29
C GLY A 268 5.86 4.76 -2.48
N ILE A 269 7.01 4.69 -3.16
CA ILE A 269 8.33 4.70 -2.54
C ILE A 269 8.85 6.10 -2.17
N ASN A 270 8.36 7.15 -2.83
CA ASN A 270 8.73 8.55 -2.56
C ASN A 270 7.78 9.48 -3.30
N TYR A 271 6.95 10.24 -2.59
CA TYR A 271 5.91 11.08 -3.19
C TYR A 271 6.46 12.24 -4.04
N LYS A 272 7.63 12.79 -3.68
CA LYS A 272 8.26 13.89 -4.41
C LYS A 272 8.57 13.52 -5.86
N HIS A 273 9.00 12.28 -6.07
CA HIS A 273 9.44 11.76 -7.38
C HIS A 273 8.43 10.83 -8.04
N PHE A 274 7.56 10.17 -7.27
CA PHE A 274 6.63 9.13 -7.73
C PHE A 274 5.24 9.37 -7.14
N GLN A 275 4.47 10.27 -7.75
CA GLN A 275 3.21 10.76 -7.19
C GLN A 275 2.02 9.83 -7.42
N PHE A 276 2.13 8.84 -8.30
CA PHE A 276 1.05 7.89 -8.57
C PHE A 276 0.82 6.98 -7.37
N ASP A 277 -0.42 6.96 -6.88
CA ASP A 277 -0.82 6.18 -5.70
C ASP A 277 -1.15 4.74 -6.09
N HIS A 278 -0.31 3.79 -5.67
CA HIS A 278 -0.50 2.38 -5.94
C HIS A 278 -1.46 1.68 -4.97
N VAL A 279 -1.94 2.35 -3.92
CA VAL A 279 -2.98 1.79 -3.04
C VAL A 279 -4.36 1.89 -3.68
N PHE A 280 -4.72 3.06 -4.21
CA PHE A 280 -6.07 3.33 -4.71
C PHE A 280 -6.14 3.41 -6.24
N GLN A 281 -5.21 4.16 -6.87
CA GLN A 281 -5.22 4.38 -8.33
C GLN A 281 -4.60 3.21 -9.09
N GLY A 282 -3.62 2.53 -8.47
CA GLY A 282 -2.89 1.42 -9.08
C GLY A 282 -3.74 0.16 -9.14
N LYS A 283 -4.18 -0.23 -10.34
CA LYS A 283 -4.82 -1.52 -10.56
C LYS A 283 -3.83 -2.47 -11.21
N ARG A 284 -3.55 -3.57 -10.54
CA ARG A 284 -2.53 -4.54 -10.93
C ARG A 284 -3.06 -5.95 -10.83
N GLN A 285 -2.55 -6.83 -11.68
CA GLN A 285 -2.97 -8.22 -11.69
C GLN A 285 -2.65 -8.89 -10.36
N ILE A 286 -3.68 -9.43 -9.71
CA ILE A 286 -3.61 -9.90 -8.32
C ILE A 286 -3.06 -11.32 -8.18
N GLY A 287 -3.04 -12.10 -9.26
CA GLY A 287 -2.53 -13.47 -9.23
C GLY A 287 -3.21 -14.33 -8.16
N SER A 288 -2.44 -15.20 -7.54
CA SER A 288 -2.94 -16.16 -6.55
C SER A 288 -3.57 -15.56 -5.29
N THR A 289 -3.52 -14.24 -5.07
CA THR A 289 -4.29 -13.62 -3.97
C THR A 289 -5.81 -13.63 -4.23
N PHE A 290 -6.26 -13.97 -5.43
CA PHE A 290 -7.68 -14.18 -5.71
C PHE A 290 -8.19 -15.58 -5.28
N LYS A 291 -7.32 -16.56 -5.09
CA LYS A 291 -7.73 -17.94 -4.73
C LYS A 291 -8.63 -18.04 -3.50
N PRO A 292 -8.42 -17.27 -2.42
CA PRO A 292 -9.31 -17.34 -1.26
C PRO A 292 -10.79 -17.10 -1.58
N PHE A 293 -11.12 -16.25 -2.56
CA PHE A 293 -12.52 -16.04 -2.98
C PHE A 293 -13.11 -17.31 -3.64
N VAL A 294 -12.29 -18.03 -4.41
CA VAL A 294 -12.70 -19.33 -5.01
C VAL A 294 -12.94 -20.38 -3.93
N TYR A 295 -12.00 -20.47 -2.98
CA TYR A 295 -12.10 -21.43 -1.87
C TYR A 295 -13.26 -21.08 -0.93
N ALA A 296 -13.44 -19.80 -0.59
CA ALA A 296 -14.57 -19.36 0.22
C ALA A 296 -15.92 -19.68 -0.46
N SER A 297 -16.03 -19.44 -1.77
CA SER A 297 -17.24 -19.81 -2.54
C SER A 297 -17.48 -21.32 -2.51
N ALA A 298 -16.43 -22.13 -2.60
CA ALA A 298 -16.55 -23.58 -2.56
C ALA A 298 -16.94 -24.09 -1.16
N ILE A 299 -16.36 -23.52 -0.12
CA ILE A 299 -16.72 -23.81 1.28
C ILE A 299 -18.18 -23.44 1.53
N ASP A 300 -18.59 -22.25 1.14
CA ASP A 300 -19.93 -21.75 1.41
C ASP A 300 -21.01 -22.55 0.68
N GLN A 301 -20.82 -22.84 -0.61
CA GLN A 301 -21.82 -23.50 -1.45
C GLN A 301 -21.80 -25.02 -1.31
N LEU A 302 -20.64 -25.64 -1.17
CA LEU A 302 -20.46 -27.10 -1.21
C LEU A 302 -20.12 -27.69 0.17
N LYS A 303 -20.04 -26.84 1.22
CA LYS A 303 -19.65 -27.22 2.59
C LYS A 303 -18.36 -28.04 2.67
N LEU A 304 -17.39 -27.69 1.80
CA LEU A 304 -16.11 -28.38 1.75
C LEU A 304 -15.27 -28.09 3.01
N SER A 305 -14.65 -29.16 3.52
CA SER A 305 -13.72 -29.11 4.64
C SER A 305 -12.28 -28.81 4.17
N PRO A 306 -11.43 -28.19 4.99
CA PRO A 306 -9.99 -28.14 4.77
C PRO A 306 -9.35 -29.51 4.52
N CYS A 307 -9.98 -30.58 4.98
CA CYS A 307 -9.53 -31.95 4.89
C CYS A 307 -9.92 -32.65 3.58
N ASP A 308 -10.93 -32.16 2.88
CA ASP A 308 -11.35 -32.70 1.60
C ASP A 308 -10.19 -32.65 0.61
N SER A 309 -9.97 -33.80 -0.06
CA SER A 309 -8.82 -33.97 -0.93
C SER A 309 -9.23 -34.00 -2.39
N PHE A 310 -8.42 -33.34 -3.21
CA PHE A 310 -8.58 -33.27 -4.66
C PHE A 310 -7.30 -33.70 -5.37
N PRO A 311 -7.41 -34.33 -6.56
CA PRO A 311 -6.25 -34.75 -7.32
C PRO A 311 -5.50 -33.53 -7.89
N ASP A 312 -4.21 -33.37 -7.54
CA ASP A 312 -3.28 -32.51 -8.22
C ASP A 312 -2.71 -33.22 -9.43
N GLY A 313 -3.35 -33.04 -10.55
CA GLY A 313 -3.01 -33.65 -11.84
C GLY A 313 -3.46 -32.75 -12.98
N PHE A 314 -3.07 -33.06 -14.20
CA PHE A 314 -3.55 -32.33 -15.38
C PHE A 314 -5.09 -32.23 -15.37
N TYR A 315 -5.58 -31.00 -15.60
CA TYR A 315 -7.00 -30.72 -15.57
C TYR A 315 -7.35 -29.58 -16.52
N CYS A 316 -8.46 -29.74 -17.22
CA CYS A 316 -9.03 -28.73 -18.08
C CYS A 316 -10.48 -28.43 -17.67
N VAL A 317 -10.84 -27.19 -17.61
CA VAL A 317 -12.24 -26.75 -17.69
C VAL A 317 -12.64 -26.84 -19.14
N GLU A 318 -13.70 -27.58 -19.44
CA GLU A 318 -14.13 -27.88 -20.79
C GLU A 318 -14.53 -26.64 -21.58
N ALA A 319 -14.29 -26.70 -22.88
CA ALA A 319 -14.78 -25.68 -23.81
C ALA A 319 -16.30 -25.55 -23.74
N ARG A 320 -16.80 -24.32 -23.85
CA ARG A 320 -18.23 -23.96 -23.85
C ARG A 320 -18.95 -24.08 -22.50
N LYS A 321 -18.38 -24.73 -21.48
CA LYS A 321 -19.04 -24.93 -20.18
C LYS A 321 -19.47 -23.61 -19.53
N PHE A 322 -18.68 -22.54 -19.66
CA PHE A 322 -18.99 -21.20 -19.14
C PHE A 322 -18.99 -20.14 -20.25
N GLY A 323 -19.33 -20.53 -21.48
CA GLY A 323 -19.39 -19.63 -22.64
C GLY A 323 -18.05 -19.40 -23.36
N PHE A 324 -16.98 -20.14 -23.02
CA PHE A 324 -15.68 -20.04 -23.70
C PHE A 324 -15.58 -20.97 -24.87
N HIS A 325 -14.92 -20.51 -25.94
CA HIS A 325 -14.72 -21.32 -27.14
C HIS A 325 -13.66 -22.40 -26.97
N GLU A 326 -12.67 -22.18 -26.08
CA GLU A 326 -11.53 -23.09 -25.85
C GLU A 326 -11.54 -23.64 -24.43
N ALA A 327 -11.00 -24.86 -24.27
CA ALA A 327 -10.77 -25.44 -22.95
C ALA A 327 -9.65 -24.70 -22.22
N TRP A 328 -9.81 -24.50 -20.91
CA TRP A 328 -8.79 -23.85 -20.09
C TRP A 328 -8.07 -24.88 -19.21
N CYS A 329 -6.77 -25.09 -19.49
CA CYS A 329 -5.95 -26.13 -18.88
C CYS A 329 -4.75 -25.51 -18.14
N PRO A 330 -4.91 -24.95 -16.91
CA PRO A 330 -3.80 -24.34 -16.20
C PRO A 330 -2.81 -25.38 -15.68
N LYS A 331 -1.52 -24.98 -15.72
CA LYS A 331 -0.43 -25.73 -15.10
C LYS A 331 -0.09 -25.18 -13.73
N ASN A 332 0.48 -26.02 -12.85
CA ASN A 332 1.12 -25.55 -11.63
C ASN A 332 2.38 -24.73 -11.96
N SER A 333 2.73 -23.76 -11.11
CA SER A 333 3.94 -22.95 -11.29
C SER A 333 5.24 -23.74 -11.22
N SER A 334 5.22 -24.93 -10.62
CA SER A 334 6.35 -25.87 -10.55
C SER A 334 6.43 -26.84 -11.74
N ASP A 335 5.46 -26.82 -12.65
CA ASP A 335 5.23 -27.84 -13.70
C ASP A 335 5.18 -29.28 -13.17
N ARG A 336 4.92 -29.48 -11.87
CA ARG A 336 4.83 -30.78 -11.21
C ARG A 336 3.42 -31.03 -10.67
N TYR A 337 3.05 -32.29 -10.65
CA TYR A 337 1.82 -32.79 -10.06
C TYR A 337 2.16 -33.81 -8.95
N THR A 338 1.40 -33.78 -7.87
CA THR A 338 1.79 -34.48 -6.63
C THR A 338 0.71 -35.43 -6.09
N GLY A 339 -0.30 -35.74 -6.88
CA GLY A 339 -1.38 -36.66 -6.49
C GLY A 339 -2.46 -36.02 -5.64
N MET A 340 -3.00 -36.73 -4.66
CA MET A 340 -4.08 -36.21 -3.81
C MET A 340 -3.56 -35.17 -2.81
N ARG A 341 -4.27 -34.06 -2.69
CA ARG A 341 -3.96 -32.99 -1.71
C ARG A 341 -5.23 -32.51 -1.03
N SER A 342 -5.17 -32.29 0.30
CA SER A 342 -6.23 -31.62 1.03
C SER A 342 -6.36 -30.16 0.58
N LEU A 343 -7.54 -29.57 0.76
CA LEU A 343 -7.77 -28.15 0.44
C LEU A 343 -6.83 -27.24 1.22
N LYS A 344 -6.54 -27.55 2.51
CA LYS A 344 -5.56 -26.81 3.31
C LYS A 344 -4.18 -26.82 2.64
N ASN A 345 -3.70 -27.98 2.24
CA ASN A 345 -2.40 -28.09 1.57
C ASN A 345 -2.41 -27.43 0.18
N ALA A 346 -3.50 -27.55 -0.56
CA ALA A 346 -3.64 -26.98 -1.90
C ALA A 346 -3.59 -25.43 -1.88
N LEU A 347 -4.30 -24.78 -0.95
CA LEU A 347 -4.25 -23.33 -0.82
C LEU A 347 -2.90 -22.87 -0.26
N ALA A 348 -2.35 -23.57 0.73
CA ALA A 348 -1.04 -23.29 1.32
C ALA A 348 0.06 -23.22 0.27
N ASN A 349 0.10 -24.20 -0.63
CA ASN A 349 1.07 -24.30 -1.73
C ASN A 349 0.60 -23.65 -3.04
N SER A 350 -0.54 -22.97 -3.00
CA SER A 350 -1.06 -22.22 -4.15
C SER A 350 -1.25 -23.06 -5.43
N VAL A 351 -1.73 -24.31 -5.31
CA VAL A 351 -1.90 -25.27 -6.40
C VAL A 351 -2.94 -24.76 -7.41
N ASN A 352 -2.56 -24.65 -8.68
CA ASN A 352 -3.42 -24.08 -9.73
C ASN A 352 -4.49 -25.08 -10.19
N THR A 353 -4.12 -26.36 -10.35
CA THR A 353 -5.02 -27.40 -10.84
C THR A 353 -6.21 -27.64 -9.90
N ILE A 354 -6.00 -27.55 -8.59
CA ILE A 354 -7.07 -27.67 -7.61
C ILE A 354 -7.97 -26.42 -7.62
N SER A 355 -7.39 -25.22 -7.75
CA SER A 355 -8.19 -24.01 -7.93
C SER A 355 -9.04 -24.06 -9.21
N ALA A 356 -8.53 -24.67 -10.29
CA ALA A 356 -9.29 -24.89 -11.51
C ALA A 356 -10.45 -25.89 -11.31
N ARG A 357 -10.25 -26.96 -10.52
CA ARG A 357 -11.32 -27.89 -10.16
C ARG A 357 -12.41 -27.24 -9.29
N LEU A 358 -12.02 -26.37 -8.38
CA LEU A 358 -12.97 -25.63 -7.53
C LEU A 358 -13.81 -24.66 -8.36
N ILE A 359 -13.18 -23.82 -9.20
CA ILE A 359 -13.93 -22.87 -10.05
C ILE A 359 -14.84 -23.60 -11.04
N ASP A 360 -14.43 -24.79 -11.50
CA ASP A 360 -15.24 -25.62 -12.37
C ASP A 360 -16.50 -26.19 -11.68
N LYS A 361 -16.43 -26.43 -10.36
CA LYS A 361 -17.56 -26.88 -9.53
C LYS A 361 -18.50 -25.73 -9.16
N VAL A 362 -17.98 -24.58 -8.71
CA VAL A 362 -18.79 -23.46 -8.22
C VAL A 362 -19.20 -22.48 -9.32
N GLY A 363 -18.47 -22.46 -10.42
CA GLY A 363 -18.63 -21.52 -11.52
C GLY A 363 -17.97 -20.15 -11.27
N PRO A 364 -17.51 -19.46 -12.34
CA PRO A 364 -16.88 -18.15 -12.23
C PRO A 364 -17.87 -17.04 -11.81
N GLY A 365 -19.15 -17.15 -12.16
CA GLY A 365 -20.20 -16.16 -11.83
C GLY A 365 -20.38 -15.96 -10.32
N PRO A 366 -20.66 -17.01 -9.54
CA PRO A 366 -20.78 -16.91 -8.09
C PRO A 366 -19.52 -16.35 -7.41
N VAL A 367 -18.32 -16.75 -7.87
CA VAL A 367 -17.05 -16.25 -7.33
C VAL A 367 -16.88 -14.75 -7.63
N SER A 368 -17.19 -14.31 -8.86
CA SER A 368 -17.16 -12.90 -9.24
C SER A 368 -18.18 -12.08 -8.46
N LYS A 369 -19.37 -12.67 -8.21
CA LYS A 369 -20.39 -12.04 -7.37
C LYS A 369 -19.92 -11.86 -5.93
N LEU A 370 -19.38 -12.92 -5.31
CA LEU A 370 -18.81 -12.84 -3.96
C LEU A 370 -17.76 -11.74 -3.85
N ALA A 371 -16.83 -11.66 -4.79
CA ALA A 371 -15.79 -10.64 -4.79
C ALA A 371 -16.39 -9.21 -4.90
N LYS A 372 -17.42 -9.00 -5.72
CA LYS A 372 -18.14 -7.72 -5.81
C LYS A 372 -18.89 -7.38 -4.53
N ASP A 373 -19.57 -8.36 -3.94
CA ASP A 373 -20.29 -8.17 -2.68
C ASP A 373 -19.32 -7.80 -1.54
N LEU A 374 -18.08 -8.31 -1.59
CA LEU A 374 -16.96 -7.95 -0.70
C LEU A 374 -16.30 -6.59 -1.05
N GLY A 375 -16.95 -5.76 -1.86
CA GLY A 375 -16.54 -4.37 -2.12
C GLY A 375 -15.58 -4.15 -3.27
N ILE A 376 -15.26 -5.16 -4.08
CA ILE A 376 -14.44 -5.00 -5.28
C ILE A 376 -15.28 -4.32 -6.36
N SER A 377 -14.93 -3.07 -6.68
CA SER A 377 -15.61 -2.25 -7.68
C SER A 377 -15.02 -2.39 -9.08
N SER A 378 -13.77 -2.84 -9.17
CA SER A 378 -13.09 -3.10 -10.44
C SER A 378 -13.77 -4.22 -11.22
N GLU A 379 -13.56 -4.22 -12.52
CA GLU A 379 -14.09 -5.26 -13.39
C GLU A 379 -13.44 -6.63 -13.08
N ILE A 380 -14.28 -7.62 -12.82
CA ILE A 380 -13.85 -9.01 -12.61
C ILE A 380 -14.39 -9.82 -13.79
N PRO A 381 -13.51 -10.36 -14.64
CA PRO A 381 -13.93 -11.17 -15.77
C PRO A 381 -14.69 -12.42 -15.30
N ASN A 382 -15.86 -12.68 -15.89
CA ASN A 382 -16.63 -13.89 -15.59
C ASN A 382 -16.09 -15.09 -16.38
N VAL A 383 -14.86 -15.47 -16.11
CA VAL A 383 -14.08 -16.49 -16.83
C VAL A 383 -13.42 -17.48 -15.87
N PRO A 384 -13.23 -18.77 -16.20
CA PRO A 384 -12.59 -19.72 -15.29
C PRO A 384 -11.18 -19.29 -14.86
N SER A 385 -10.43 -18.62 -15.72
CA SER A 385 -9.06 -18.15 -15.40
C SER A 385 -8.99 -17.14 -14.25
N ILE A 386 -10.13 -16.55 -13.83
CA ILE A 386 -10.18 -15.71 -12.63
C ILE A 386 -9.72 -16.46 -11.36
N ALA A 387 -9.85 -17.79 -11.35
CA ALA A 387 -9.33 -18.62 -10.25
C ALA A 387 -7.83 -18.45 -10.01
N LEU A 388 -7.09 -17.96 -10.99
CA LEU A 388 -5.66 -17.64 -10.88
C LEU A 388 -5.39 -16.12 -10.79
N GLY A 389 -6.45 -15.31 -10.65
CA GLY A 389 -6.34 -13.88 -10.43
C GLY A 389 -5.93 -13.08 -11.67
N THR A 390 -6.65 -13.27 -12.76
CA THR A 390 -6.43 -12.53 -14.02
C THR A 390 -6.98 -11.10 -14.01
N ALA A 391 -7.71 -10.70 -12.96
CA ALA A 391 -8.22 -9.35 -12.79
C ALA A 391 -7.14 -8.37 -12.31
N ASP A 392 -7.27 -7.12 -12.72
CA ASP A 392 -6.47 -5.99 -12.24
C ASP A 392 -7.22 -5.24 -11.13
N LEU A 393 -6.77 -5.39 -9.88
CA LEU A 393 -7.39 -4.78 -8.71
C LEU A 393 -6.40 -3.88 -7.95
N SER A 394 -6.93 -3.01 -7.10
CA SER A 394 -6.14 -2.15 -6.23
C SER A 394 -5.83 -2.81 -4.88
N VAL A 395 -4.77 -2.34 -4.19
CA VAL A 395 -4.48 -2.76 -2.80
C VAL A 395 -5.65 -2.43 -1.89
N TYR A 396 -6.27 -1.27 -2.09
CA TYR A 396 -7.45 -0.82 -1.35
C TYR A 396 -8.60 -1.83 -1.43
N GLU A 397 -8.98 -2.27 -2.64
CA GLU A 397 -10.06 -3.25 -2.85
C GLU A 397 -9.73 -4.60 -2.22
N MET A 398 -8.49 -5.05 -2.37
CA MET A 398 -8.07 -6.34 -1.85
C MET A 398 -8.01 -6.37 -0.32
N VAL A 399 -7.51 -5.33 0.33
CA VAL A 399 -7.48 -5.21 1.80
C VAL A 399 -8.90 -5.17 2.36
N ALA A 400 -9.78 -4.37 1.76
CA ALA A 400 -11.18 -4.28 2.17
C ALA A 400 -11.90 -5.63 2.08
N ALA A 401 -11.72 -6.35 0.96
CA ALA A 401 -12.35 -7.64 0.73
C ALA A 401 -11.82 -8.73 1.69
N TYR A 402 -10.51 -8.76 1.95
CA TYR A 402 -9.91 -9.69 2.91
C TYR A 402 -10.34 -9.39 4.36
N GLY A 403 -10.66 -8.11 4.67
CA GLY A 403 -11.20 -7.72 5.96
C GLY A 403 -12.42 -8.54 6.37
N ALA A 404 -13.28 -8.89 5.43
CA ALA A 404 -14.47 -9.68 5.72
C ALA A 404 -14.13 -11.11 6.20
N PHE A 405 -13.04 -11.73 5.73
CA PHE A 405 -12.62 -13.03 6.25
C PHE A 405 -12.19 -12.93 7.72
N ALA A 406 -11.40 -11.91 8.08
CA ALA A 406 -10.99 -11.67 9.47
C ALA A 406 -12.16 -11.26 10.37
N ASN A 407 -13.21 -10.65 9.81
CA ASN A 407 -14.39 -10.14 10.50
C ASN A 407 -15.61 -11.06 10.35
N GLN A 408 -15.41 -12.37 10.43
CA GLN A 408 -16.48 -13.38 10.45
C GLN A 408 -17.49 -13.29 9.30
N GLY A 409 -17.04 -12.86 8.11
CA GLY A 409 -17.86 -12.75 6.90
C GLY A 409 -18.55 -11.40 6.70
N ILE A 410 -18.37 -10.47 7.63
CA ILE A 410 -18.94 -9.12 7.57
C ILE A 410 -17.96 -8.20 6.85
N TYR A 411 -18.34 -7.70 5.69
CA TYR A 411 -17.62 -6.63 5.00
C TYR A 411 -17.86 -5.29 5.66
N VAL A 412 -16.81 -4.54 5.89
CA VAL A 412 -16.85 -3.15 6.35
C VAL A 412 -16.12 -2.29 5.34
N LYS A 413 -16.79 -1.26 4.84
CA LYS A 413 -16.19 -0.32 3.88
C LYS A 413 -15.08 0.49 4.56
N PRO A 414 -13.91 0.64 3.91
CA PRO A 414 -12.81 1.41 4.49
C PRO A 414 -13.20 2.86 4.80
N VAL A 415 -12.91 3.29 6.02
CA VAL A 415 -13.16 4.64 6.55
C VAL A 415 -11.84 5.35 6.71
N MET A 416 -11.67 6.52 6.09
CA MET A 416 -10.48 7.37 6.18
C MET A 416 -10.72 8.64 7.01
N VAL A 417 -11.97 9.13 7.03
CA VAL A 417 -12.38 10.33 7.77
C VAL A 417 -13.52 9.94 8.69
N THR A 418 -13.37 10.17 9.98
CA THR A 418 -14.43 9.88 10.97
C THR A 418 -15.31 11.07 11.22
N ARG A 419 -14.73 12.29 11.22
CA ARG A 419 -15.48 13.51 11.55
C ARG A 419 -14.85 14.74 10.89
N ILE A 420 -15.70 15.72 10.57
CA ILE A 420 -15.30 17.05 10.11
C ILE A 420 -16.01 18.08 10.98
N GLU A 421 -15.26 19.03 11.53
CA GLU A 421 -15.78 20.14 12.33
C GLU A 421 -15.44 21.47 11.69
N ASP A 422 -16.28 22.47 11.95
CA ASP A 422 -15.96 23.86 11.64
C ASP A 422 -15.00 24.47 12.70
N LYS A 423 -14.59 25.69 12.49
CA LYS A 423 -13.71 26.45 13.41
C LYS A 423 -14.26 26.65 14.83
N ASN A 424 -15.57 26.44 15.04
CA ASN A 424 -16.25 26.59 16.31
C ASN A 424 -16.46 25.23 17.01
N GLY A 425 -16.04 24.12 16.40
CA GLY A 425 -16.26 22.77 16.89
C GLY A 425 -17.63 22.18 16.52
N THR A 426 -18.38 22.82 15.62
CA THR A 426 -19.65 22.28 15.12
C THR A 426 -19.38 21.09 14.21
N VAL A 427 -19.98 19.93 14.51
CA VAL A 427 -19.83 18.75 13.68
C VAL A 427 -20.60 18.93 12.36
N LEU A 428 -19.87 18.92 11.26
CA LEU A 428 -20.40 19.04 9.90
C LEU A 428 -20.59 17.68 9.22
N PHE A 429 -19.79 16.69 9.62
CA PHE A 429 -19.83 15.33 9.10
C PHE A 429 -19.39 14.35 10.19
N GLU A 430 -20.08 13.24 10.28
CA GLU A 430 -19.70 12.08 11.07
C GLU A 430 -19.92 10.81 10.27
N ALA A 431 -18.88 9.98 10.18
CA ALA A 431 -18.92 8.77 9.37
C ALA A 431 -19.76 7.69 10.06
N THR A 432 -20.71 7.13 9.34
CA THR A 432 -21.41 5.90 9.76
C THR A 432 -20.79 4.72 9.01
N PRO A 433 -20.29 3.69 9.70
CA PRO A 433 -19.72 2.51 9.04
C PRO A 433 -20.76 1.82 8.15
N GLU A 434 -20.41 1.61 6.89
CA GLU A 434 -21.21 0.83 5.94
C GLU A 434 -20.78 -0.63 6.04
N THR A 435 -21.66 -1.48 6.53
CA THR A 435 -21.41 -2.92 6.77
C THR A 435 -22.36 -3.78 5.95
N ARG A 436 -21.90 -4.99 5.56
CA ARG A 436 -22.71 -5.98 4.84
C ARG A 436 -22.34 -7.39 5.29
N ASP A 437 -23.32 -8.20 5.60
CA ASP A 437 -23.16 -9.64 5.87
C ASP A 437 -23.05 -10.36 4.52
N ILE A 438 -21.88 -10.91 4.20
CA ILE A 438 -21.59 -11.49 2.88
C ILE A 438 -21.38 -13.00 2.93
N LEU A 439 -20.66 -13.49 3.94
CA LEU A 439 -20.39 -14.91 4.16
C LEU A 439 -20.91 -15.31 5.54
N SER A 440 -21.26 -16.57 5.71
CA SER A 440 -21.48 -17.10 7.05
C SER A 440 -20.20 -17.03 7.89
N ALA A 441 -20.35 -16.82 9.20
CA ALA A 441 -19.21 -16.80 10.11
C ALA A 441 -18.39 -18.12 10.04
N GLU A 442 -19.06 -19.25 9.81
CA GLU A 442 -18.42 -20.54 9.58
C GLU A 442 -17.57 -20.54 8.30
N SER A 443 -18.14 -20.14 7.16
CA SER A 443 -17.44 -20.13 5.88
C SER A 443 -16.22 -19.18 5.90
N ALA A 444 -16.35 -18.03 6.56
CA ALA A 444 -15.26 -17.09 6.76
C ALA A 444 -14.16 -17.70 7.66
N TYR A 445 -14.53 -18.29 8.78
CA TYR A 445 -13.60 -18.92 9.72
C TYR A 445 -12.83 -20.09 9.09
N VAL A 446 -13.54 -20.99 8.38
CA VAL A 446 -12.91 -22.08 7.65
C VAL A 446 -11.93 -21.58 6.59
N THR A 447 -12.28 -20.49 5.89
CA THR A 447 -11.39 -19.82 4.93
C THR A 447 -10.14 -19.27 5.62
N VAL A 448 -10.28 -18.64 6.80
CA VAL A 448 -9.14 -18.16 7.62
C VAL A 448 -8.23 -19.35 7.99
N LYS A 449 -8.78 -20.50 8.41
CA LYS A 449 -7.99 -21.69 8.75
C LYS A 449 -7.21 -22.26 7.56
N LEU A 450 -7.74 -22.15 6.36
CA LEU A 450 -6.97 -22.46 5.13
C LEU A 450 -5.82 -21.45 4.91
N LEU A 451 -6.07 -20.15 5.18
CA LEU A 451 -5.09 -19.08 5.00
C LEU A 451 -3.98 -19.11 6.06
N GLU A 452 -4.25 -19.59 7.28
CA GLU A 452 -3.22 -19.88 8.29
C GLU A 452 -2.22 -20.94 7.76
N GLY A 453 -2.70 -21.96 7.07
CA GLY A 453 -1.84 -22.98 6.43
C GLY A 453 -0.80 -22.38 5.46
N VAL A 454 -1.12 -21.28 4.79
CA VAL A 454 -0.18 -20.58 3.89
C VAL A 454 1.06 -20.09 4.63
N THR A 455 0.89 -19.57 5.85
CA THR A 455 1.99 -19.04 6.67
C THR A 455 2.63 -20.08 7.57
N GLU A 456 1.93 -21.18 7.88
CA GLU A 456 2.44 -22.28 8.71
C GLU A 456 3.37 -23.22 7.94
N SER A 457 2.98 -23.58 6.70
CA SER A 457 3.70 -24.62 5.92
C SER A 457 3.70 -24.38 4.41
N GLY A 458 3.16 -23.25 3.96
CA GLY A 458 2.98 -22.94 2.55
C GLY A 458 3.90 -21.82 2.04
N SER A 459 3.42 -21.12 1.03
CA SER A 459 4.16 -20.06 0.33
C SER A 459 4.54 -18.84 1.20
N GLY A 460 3.93 -18.70 2.39
CA GLY A 460 4.24 -17.66 3.38
C GLY A 460 5.12 -18.14 4.54
N ILE A 461 5.68 -19.35 4.48
CA ILE A 461 6.47 -19.98 5.56
C ILE A 461 7.64 -19.11 6.05
N ARG A 462 8.15 -18.21 5.21
CA ARG A 462 9.22 -17.29 5.57
C ARG A 462 8.94 -16.45 6.82
N LEU A 463 7.67 -16.20 7.13
CA LEU A 463 7.26 -15.53 8.37
C LEU A 463 7.66 -16.29 9.64
N ARG A 464 7.94 -17.60 9.53
CA ARG A 464 8.27 -18.51 10.65
C ARG A 464 9.78 -18.74 10.80
N HIS A 465 10.62 -18.28 9.87
CA HIS A 465 12.05 -18.51 9.91
C HIS A 465 12.72 -17.86 11.13
N ARG A 466 13.67 -18.57 11.74
CA ARG A 466 14.39 -18.17 12.95
C ARG A 466 15.77 -17.57 12.70
N GLY A 467 16.21 -17.51 11.46
CA GLY A 467 17.48 -16.95 11.06
C GLY A 467 17.88 -17.37 9.65
N ALA A 468 18.85 -16.67 9.07
CA ALA A 468 19.44 -17.07 7.80
C ALA A 468 20.27 -18.35 8.01
N GLU A 469 20.15 -19.31 7.10
CA GLU A 469 21.19 -20.33 6.97
C GLU A 469 22.48 -19.61 6.55
N GLU A 470 23.52 -19.69 7.36
CA GLU A 470 24.77 -18.93 7.23
C GLU A 470 25.44 -19.04 5.85
N ASN A 471 25.12 -20.06 5.08
CA ASN A 471 25.70 -20.34 3.77
C ASN A 471 24.91 -19.78 2.57
N ASN A 472 23.80 -19.07 2.80
CA ASN A 472 23.00 -18.55 1.69
C ASN A 472 22.81 -17.02 1.77
N PRO A 473 23.70 -16.23 1.10
CA PRO A 473 23.62 -14.77 1.11
C PRO A 473 22.32 -14.20 0.52
N TYR A 474 21.57 -15.02 -0.27
CA TYR A 474 20.26 -14.61 -0.80
C TYR A 474 19.17 -14.55 0.28
N PHE A 475 19.32 -15.29 1.38
CA PHE A 475 18.34 -15.27 2.46
C PHE A 475 18.58 -14.11 3.44
N GLY A 476 19.78 -13.57 3.54
CA GLY A 476 20.16 -12.59 4.56
C GLY A 476 19.73 -11.16 4.34
N THR A 477 19.48 -10.69 3.11
CA THR A 477 19.24 -9.27 2.87
C THR A 477 18.05 -8.98 1.95
N VAL A 478 17.73 -9.85 1.00
CA VAL A 478 16.70 -9.56 -0.01
C VAL A 478 15.53 -10.53 0.04
N VAL A 479 15.81 -11.82 0.21
CA VAL A 479 14.76 -12.83 0.04
C VAL A 479 13.87 -12.95 1.27
N THR A 480 14.37 -12.68 2.44
CA THR A 480 13.65 -13.04 3.66
C THR A 480 13.54 -11.96 4.70
N GLY A 481 14.42 -10.94 4.69
CA GLY A 481 14.37 -9.91 5.73
C GLY A 481 14.34 -10.53 7.13
N TYR A 482 15.40 -11.07 7.59
CA TYR A 482 15.57 -11.96 8.73
C TYR A 482 15.90 -11.33 10.03
N PRO A 483 15.65 -12.02 11.12
CA PRO A 483 14.65 -13.07 11.34
C PRO A 483 13.31 -12.46 11.73
N TYR A 484 12.20 -13.00 11.20
CA TYR A 484 10.87 -12.56 11.63
C TYR A 484 10.38 -13.32 12.86
N GLU A 485 10.55 -14.63 12.88
CA GLU A 485 10.22 -15.55 13.99
C GLU A 485 8.80 -15.45 14.55
N PHE A 486 7.82 -15.07 13.73
CA PHE A 486 6.45 -14.97 14.20
C PHE A 486 5.92 -16.35 14.62
N ARG A 487 5.27 -16.41 15.79
CA ARG A 487 4.72 -17.64 16.39
C ARG A 487 3.21 -17.62 16.47
N ASN A 488 2.61 -16.44 16.48
CA ASN A 488 1.18 -16.25 16.56
C ASN A 488 0.47 -16.73 15.28
N PRO A 489 -0.84 -17.05 15.34
CA PRO A 489 -1.65 -17.32 14.17
C PRO A 489 -1.65 -16.12 13.22
N ILE A 490 -1.32 -16.36 11.97
CA ILE A 490 -1.34 -15.38 10.88
C ILE A 490 -2.00 -16.05 9.69
N ALA A 491 -3.09 -15.48 9.21
CA ALA A 491 -3.69 -15.88 7.95
C ALA A 491 -3.16 -15.00 6.82
N GLY A 492 -2.88 -15.56 5.66
CA GLY A 492 -2.36 -14.74 4.56
C GLY A 492 -2.30 -15.46 3.23
N LYS A 493 -2.01 -14.70 2.17
CA LYS A 493 -1.84 -15.25 0.82
C LYS A 493 -0.79 -14.48 0.03
N THR A 494 0.13 -15.23 -0.58
CA THR A 494 1.07 -14.71 -1.57
C THR A 494 0.43 -14.68 -2.96
N GLY A 495 0.77 -13.67 -3.75
CA GLY A 495 0.43 -13.57 -5.16
C GLY A 495 1.68 -13.34 -6.00
N THR A 496 1.75 -13.98 -7.14
CA THR A 496 2.78 -13.77 -8.15
C THR A 496 2.10 -13.91 -9.50
N THR A 497 2.33 -12.94 -10.37
CA THR A 497 1.80 -13.00 -11.73
C THR A 497 2.78 -13.67 -12.67
N GLN A 498 2.31 -14.03 -13.87
CA GLN A 498 3.19 -14.50 -14.92
C GLN A 498 4.27 -13.47 -15.21
N ASN A 499 5.46 -13.91 -15.57
CA ASN A 499 6.65 -13.08 -15.81
C ASN A 499 7.11 -12.26 -14.59
N GLN A 500 6.65 -12.58 -13.37
CA GLN A 500 7.06 -11.92 -12.13
C GLN A 500 6.89 -10.39 -12.13
N SER A 501 5.90 -9.88 -12.87
CA SER A 501 5.65 -8.43 -12.99
C SER A 501 4.98 -7.83 -11.76
N ASP A 502 4.28 -8.66 -10.98
CA ASP A 502 3.53 -8.25 -9.80
C ASP A 502 3.72 -9.25 -8.67
N GLY A 503 4.22 -8.77 -7.55
CA GLY A 503 4.33 -9.50 -6.29
C GLY A 503 3.34 -8.96 -5.26
N TRP A 504 2.55 -9.85 -4.66
CA TRP A 504 1.54 -9.52 -3.67
C TRP A 504 1.71 -10.33 -2.39
N PHE A 505 1.40 -9.71 -1.29
CA PHE A 505 1.13 -10.41 -0.04
C PHE A 505 0.01 -9.70 0.72
N ILE A 506 -0.99 -10.47 1.15
CA ILE A 506 -2.03 -9.97 2.05
C ILE A 506 -1.98 -10.87 3.27
N GLY A 507 -1.75 -10.25 4.43
CA GLY A 507 -1.69 -10.92 5.71
C GLY A 507 -2.67 -10.32 6.70
N MET A 508 -3.20 -11.13 7.58
CA MET A 508 -4.21 -10.74 8.58
C MET A 508 -3.91 -11.38 9.92
N VAL A 509 -4.25 -10.63 10.95
CA VAL A 509 -4.47 -11.06 12.33
C VAL A 509 -5.87 -10.60 12.75
N PRO A 510 -6.42 -11.01 13.90
CA PRO A 510 -7.82 -10.74 14.22
C PRO A 510 -8.28 -9.28 14.09
N ASN A 511 -7.44 -8.32 14.43
CA ASN A 511 -7.76 -6.89 14.42
C ASN A 511 -7.01 -6.06 13.38
N LEU A 512 -6.28 -6.70 12.46
CA LEU A 512 -5.54 -5.96 11.42
C LEU A 512 -5.40 -6.77 10.14
N VAL A 513 -5.75 -6.15 9.01
CA VAL A 513 -5.53 -6.68 7.66
C VAL A 513 -4.60 -5.74 6.92
N THR A 514 -3.52 -6.27 6.36
CA THR A 514 -2.53 -5.49 5.64
C THR A 514 -2.21 -6.13 4.30
N GLY A 515 -2.36 -5.36 3.23
CA GLY A 515 -2.03 -5.76 1.86
C GLY A 515 -0.84 -4.98 1.33
N VAL A 516 0.04 -5.68 0.63
CA VAL A 516 1.23 -5.12 -0.01
C VAL A 516 1.30 -5.59 -1.45
N TRP A 517 1.57 -4.65 -2.35
CA TRP A 517 1.92 -4.91 -3.74
C TRP A 517 3.29 -4.32 -4.05
N VAL A 518 4.06 -5.02 -4.88
CA VAL A 518 5.34 -4.55 -5.44
C VAL A 518 5.44 -4.95 -6.91
N GLY A 519 5.92 -4.05 -7.77
CA GLY A 519 6.12 -4.31 -9.19
C GLY A 519 6.77 -3.14 -9.92
N GLY A 520 7.08 -3.31 -11.19
CA GLY A 520 7.52 -2.20 -12.04
C GLY A 520 6.37 -1.28 -12.46
N GLU A 521 6.65 -0.04 -12.87
CA GLU A 521 5.65 0.84 -13.47
C GLU A 521 5.05 0.18 -14.72
N ASP A 522 5.89 -0.33 -15.60
CA ASP A 522 5.51 -1.14 -16.75
C ASP A 522 5.66 -2.63 -16.40
N ARG A 523 4.75 -3.48 -16.88
CA ARG A 523 4.83 -4.93 -16.64
C ARG A 523 6.08 -5.59 -17.24
N ALA A 524 6.69 -4.97 -18.23
CA ALA A 524 7.95 -5.41 -18.80
C ALA A 524 9.18 -5.04 -17.93
N THR A 525 8.99 -4.31 -16.84
CA THR A 525 10.04 -4.02 -15.84
C THR A 525 9.82 -4.96 -14.66
N HIS A 526 10.49 -6.11 -14.68
CA HIS A 526 10.31 -7.19 -13.70
C HIS A 526 11.61 -7.98 -13.50
N PHE A 527 11.66 -8.83 -12.50
CA PHE A 527 12.75 -9.80 -12.30
C PHE A 527 12.72 -10.89 -13.38
N ASN A 528 13.87 -11.40 -13.73
CA ASN A 528 14.02 -12.48 -14.71
C ASN A 528 13.92 -13.89 -14.12
N ASN A 529 13.71 -13.99 -12.81
CA ASN A 529 13.59 -15.28 -12.11
C ASN A 529 12.62 -15.19 -10.93
N ILE A 530 12.03 -16.35 -10.59
CA ILE A 530 11.02 -16.47 -9.55
C ILE A 530 11.59 -16.22 -8.14
N ALA A 531 12.88 -16.47 -7.89
CA ALA A 531 13.46 -16.34 -6.57
C ALA A 531 13.34 -14.90 -6.03
N PHE A 532 13.55 -13.91 -6.90
CA PHE A 532 13.40 -12.49 -6.59
C PHE A 532 12.01 -11.94 -6.94
N GLY A 533 11.38 -12.46 -8.01
CA GLY A 533 10.13 -11.92 -8.53
C GLY A 533 8.84 -12.53 -7.95
N GLN A 534 8.93 -13.39 -6.95
CA GLN A 534 7.74 -13.91 -6.28
C GLN A 534 7.24 -12.99 -5.15
N GLY A 535 5.93 -13.02 -4.88
CA GLY A 535 5.31 -12.21 -3.83
C GLY A 535 5.91 -12.44 -2.44
N ALA A 536 6.39 -13.66 -2.16
CA ALA A 536 7.10 -13.99 -0.92
C ALA A 536 8.47 -13.29 -0.77
N THR A 537 9.04 -12.77 -1.85
CA THR A 537 10.29 -11.98 -1.84
C THR A 537 10.00 -10.50 -2.03
N MET A 538 9.06 -10.14 -2.90
CA MET A 538 8.79 -8.75 -3.24
C MET A 538 7.94 -8.04 -2.18
N ALA A 539 6.86 -8.66 -1.71
CA ALA A 539 5.82 -8.01 -0.91
C ALA A 539 5.77 -8.48 0.56
N LEU A 540 5.92 -9.79 0.80
CA LEU A 540 5.84 -10.36 2.15
C LEU A 540 6.85 -9.73 3.15
N PRO A 541 8.11 -9.42 2.77
CA PRO A 541 9.05 -8.80 3.70
C PRO A 541 8.62 -7.42 4.19
N ILE A 542 7.95 -6.62 3.37
CA ILE A 542 7.40 -5.32 3.78
C ILE A 542 6.35 -5.53 4.88
N TRP A 543 5.44 -6.46 4.67
CA TRP A 543 4.44 -6.83 5.67
C TRP A 543 5.09 -7.30 6.96
N ALA A 544 6.11 -8.15 6.87
CA ALA A 544 6.76 -8.73 8.03
C ALA A 544 7.57 -7.71 8.84
N LEU A 545 8.31 -6.81 8.19
CA LEU A 545 9.03 -5.72 8.84
C LEU A 545 8.07 -4.77 9.56
N TYR A 546 6.95 -4.45 8.92
CA TYR A 546 5.89 -3.65 9.52
C TYR A 546 5.30 -4.32 10.76
N MET A 547 4.84 -5.57 10.65
CA MET A 547 4.25 -6.30 11.77
C MET A 547 5.22 -6.50 12.93
N LYS A 548 6.51 -6.69 12.65
CA LYS A 548 7.54 -6.79 13.69
C LYS A 548 7.58 -5.53 14.55
N LYS A 549 7.62 -4.35 13.90
CA LYS A 549 7.59 -3.06 14.60
C LYS A 549 6.29 -2.85 15.38
N LEU A 550 5.14 -3.30 14.83
CA LEU A 550 3.86 -3.22 15.53
C LEU A 550 3.84 -4.07 16.80
N TYR A 551 4.37 -5.29 16.75
CA TYR A 551 4.41 -6.17 17.92
C TYR A 551 5.43 -5.73 18.98
N GLU A 552 6.46 -4.99 18.58
CA GLU A 552 7.44 -4.38 19.48
C GLU A 552 6.92 -3.11 20.18
N ASP A 553 5.84 -2.48 19.69
CA ASP A 553 5.21 -1.29 20.28
C ASP A 553 3.94 -1.67 21.07
N PRO A 554 4.01 -1.75 22.39
CA PRO A 554 2.89 -2.21 23.23
C PRO A 554 1.68 -1.24 23.23
N LEU A 555 1.84 -0.02 22.69
CA LEU A 555 0.76 0.96 22.61
C LEU A 555 -0.18 0.75 21.42
N LEU A 556 0.18 -0.15 20.49
CA LEU A 556 -0.59 -0.34 19.26
C LEU A 556 -1.60 -1.49 19.32
N GLU A 557 -1.57 -2.30 20.38
CA GLU A 557 -2.55 -3.36 20.69
C GLU A 557 -2.88 -4.28 19.50
N VAL A 558 -1.89 -4.60 18.65
CA VAL A 558 -2.08 -5.50 17.53
C VAL A 558 -2.15 -6.94 18.04
N SER A 559 -3.23 -7.63 17.73
CA SER A 559 -3.50 -8.96 18.28
C SER A 559 -2.48 -10.02 17.83
N ILE A 560 -2.09 -10.83 18.80
CA ILE A 560 -1.31 -12.07 18.61
C ILE A 560 -2.18 -13.31 18.87
N ASP A 561 -3.46 -13.14 19.15
CA ASP A 561 -4.40 -14.21 19.46
C ASP A 561 -4.84 -14.99 18.23
N SER A 562 -5.51 -16.10 18.47
CA SER A 562 -6.19 -16.85 17.42
C SER A 562 -7.43 -16.09 16.93
N PHE A 563 -7.77 -16.27 15.66
CA PHE A 563 -9.03 -15.74 15.13
C PHE A 563 -10.23 -16.30 15.90
N PRO A 564 -11.23 -15.45 16.22
CA PRO A 564 -12.39 -15.87 17.00
C PRO A 564 -13.21 -16.92 16.22
N ALA A 565 -13.42 -18.07 16.85
CA ALA A 565 -14.27 -19.10 16.29
C ALA A 565 -15.75 -18.68 16.42
N PRO A 566 -16.59 -18.96 15.42
CA PRO A 566 -18.02 -18.78 15.53
C PRO A 566 -18.62 -19.76 16.56
N LYS A 567 -19.83 -19.47 17.06
CA LYS A 567 -20.50 -20.30 18.07
C LYS A 567 -20.71 -21.74 17.65
N LYS A 568 -20.80 -21.98 16.35
CA LYS A 568 -21.02 -23.30 15.76
C LYS A 568 -20.15 -23.43 14.51
N VAL A 569 -19.44 -24.56 14.42
CA VAL A 569 -18.65 -24.97 13.26
C VAL A 569 -19.03 -26.41 12.97
N ASP A 570 -19.79 -26.62 11.92
CA ASP A 570 -20.23 -27.97 11.48
C ASP A 570 -19.21 -28.60 10.52
N ILE A 571 -18.43 -27.77 9.83
CA ILE A 571 -17.39 -28.22 8.88
C ILE A 571 -16.17 -28.75 9.67
N PRO A 572 -15.75 -30.00 9.50
CA PRO A 572 -14.59 -30.57 10.19
C PRO A 572 -13.30 -29.82 9.84
N LEU A 573 -12.53 -29.43 10.87
CA LEU A 573 -11.26 -28.73 10.70
C LEU A 573 -10.04 -29.59 11.01
N ASP A 574 -10.20 -30.62 11.85
CA ASP A 574 -9.15 -31.56 12.26
C ASP A 574 -9.17 -32.78 11.35
N CYS A 575 -8.19 -32.85 10.45
CA CYS A 575 -8.10 -33.91 9.46
C CYS A 575 -7.66 -35.26 10.05
N GLU A 576 -6.93 -35.26 11.17
CA GLU A 576 -6.53 -36.50 11.82
C GLU A 576 -7.71 -37.13 12.56
N LEU A 577 -8.51 -36.31 13.22
CA LEU A 577 -9.71 -36.77 13.88
C LEU A 577 -10.73 -37.32 12.87
N LEU A 578 -10.93 -36.60 11.77
CA LEU A 578 -11.82 -37.02 10.68
C LEU A 578 -11.39 -38.38 10.10
N ALA A 579 -10.11 -38.59 9.84
CA ALA A 579 -9.58 -39.85 9.33
C ALA A 579 -9.77 -41.02 10.32
N LYS A 580 -9.62 -40.74 11.63
CA LYS A 580 -9.88 -41.75 12.67
C LYS A 580 -11.36 -42.17 12.69
N PHE A 581 -12.29 -41.23 12.59
CA PHE A 581 -13.72 -41.54 12.52
C PHE A 581 -14.11 -42.31 11.27
N GLN A 582 -13.55 -41.97 10.12
CA GLN A 582 -13.82 -42.70 8.87
C GLN A 582 -13.28 -44.14 8.90
N ASN A 583 -12.08 -44.34 9.45
CA ASN A 583 -11.51 -45.68 9.61
C ASN A 583 -12.27 -46.54 10.62
N GLN A 584 -12.81 -45.96 11.69
CA GLN A 584 -13.66 -46.67 12.66
C GLN A 584 -14.97 -47.12 12.02
N ASN A 585 -15.63 -46.28 11.23
CA ASN A 585 -16.89 -46.59 10.56
C ASN A 585 -16.69 -47.65 9.47
N THR A 586 -15.58 -47.61 8.71
CA THR A 586 -15.25 -48.68 7.73
C THR A 586 -14.96 -50.02 8.40
N THR A 587 -14.49 -50.01 9.64
CA THR A 587 -14.25 -51.26 10.39
C THR A 587 -15.56 -51.87 10.91
N TYR A 588 -16.56 -51.05 11.23
CA TYR A 588 -17.89 -51.53 11.62
C TYR A 588 -18.68 -52.09 10.44
N ASP A 589 -18.58 -51.48 9.26
CA ASP A 589 -19.24 -51.98 8.03
C ASP A 589 -18.61 -53.30 7.51
N LEU A 590 -17.34 -53.60 7.86
CA LEU A 590 -16.68 -54.87 7.52
C LEU A 590 -16.98 -56.00 8.51
N ILE A 591 -17.42 -55.68 9.74
CA ILE A 591 -17.76 -56.67 10.75
C ILE A 591 -19.18 -57.24 10.54
N ASP A 592 -20.09 -56.45 9.96
CA ASP A 592 -21.49 -56.85 9.74
C ASP A 592 -21.70 -57.74 8.47
N LEU A 593 -20.68 -57.93 7.62
CA LEU A 593 -20.77 -58.79 6.41
C LEU A 593 -20.27 -60.20 6.63
N ASP A 594 -19.46 -60.43 7.68
CA ASP A 594 -18.94 -61.80 7.98
C ASP A 594 -19.81 -62.59 8.99
N ASP A 595 -20.79 -61.94 9.65
CA ASP A 595 -21.71 -62.59 10.62
C ASP A 595 -23.05 -63.07 10.00
N LEU A 596 -23.25 -62.83 8.72
CA LEU A 596 -24.35 -63.43 7.97
C LEU A 596 -23.83 -64.65 7.17
N GLY A 597 -23.64 -65.72 7.89
CA GLY A 597 -23.46 -67.02 7.28
C GLY A 597 -24.61 -67.34 6.33
N LEU A 598 -24.38 -67.21 5.02
CA LEU A 598 -25.08 -67.85 3.90
C LEU A 598 -24.06 -68.09 2.79
#